data_43c3df30aa641d22e56b5967f3c7b87f
#
_entry.id   43c3df30aa641d22e56b5967f3c7b87f
#
_cell.length_a   1.000
_cell.length_b   1.000
_cell.length_c   1.000
_cell.angle_alpha   90.00
_cell.angle_beta   90.00
_cell.angle_gamma   90.00
#
_symmetry.space_group_name_H-M   'P 1'
#
loop_
_entity.id
_entity.type
_entity.pdbx_description
1 polymer ?
#
loop_
_entity_poly.entity_id
_entity_poly.type
_entity_poly.pdbx_seq_one_letter_code
_entity_poly.pdbx_strand_id
1 'polypeptide(L)'
;MTIYLVRHGESKSNYDNKHFRSYFCGQLDVPLTETGTKSADDLCDYFKEKQIKHVYVSDLLRTQQTFEHIFPYDIASTTTPLLRERSLGVFEGEYKDEISANPKYEKYFNDPNFKDFRHSFSQKASEGESYEDVYQRVEHFMNHVVNEDTQKDDIVIVAHQVVIRCLMVYFNNVSREEAVDLKVENCKPYIIE
;
A
#
# COMPACT_ATOMS: atom_id res chain seq x y z
N MET A 1 7.35 -1.98 -21.84
CA MET A 1 7.56 -1.90 -20.38
C MET A 1 6.26 -2.26 -19.71
N THR A 2 6.30 -3.23 -18.82
CA THR A 2 5.14 -3.62 -18.00
C THR A 2 5.45 -3.32 -16.54
N ILE A 3 4.54 -2.66 -15.84
CA ILE A 3 4.66 -2.41 -14.39
C ILE A 3 3.66 -3.32 -13.68
N TYR A 4 4.17 -4.15 -12.77
CA TYR A 4 3.35 -4.99 -11.93
C TYR A 4 3.22 -4.36 -10.54
N LEU A 5 2.01 -3.98 -10.16
CA LEU A 5 1.72 -3.46 -8.82
C LEU A 5 1.24 -4.62 -7.95
N VAL A 6 1.92 -4.87 -6.84
CA VAL A 6 1.60 -5.98 -5.92
C VAL A 6 1.41 -5.44 -4.51
N ARG A 7 0.22 -5.64 -3.96
CA ARG A 7 -0.01 -5.40 -2.54
C ARG A 7 0.61 -6.53 -1.72
N HIS A 8 1.25 -6.19 -0.60
CA HIS A 8 1.79 -7.17 0.35
C HIS A 8 0.80 -8.29 0.66
N GLY A 9 1.29 -9.47 1.06
CA GLY A 9 0.49 -10.60 1.54
C GLY A 9 -0.37 -10.23 2.75
N GLU A 10 -1.29 -11.10 3.13
CA GLU A 10 -2.11 -10.88 4.32
C GLU A 10 -1.19 -10.61 5.53
N SER A 11 -1.35 -9.45 6.16
CA SER A 11 -0.61 -9.08 7.37
C SER A 11 -1.40 -9.44 8.63
N LYS A 12 -0.70 -9.47 9.78
CA LYS A 12 -1.33 -9.62 11.09
C LYS A 12 -2.49 -8.62 11.29
N SER A 13 -2.31 -7.36 10.85
CA SER A 13 -3.37 -6.35 10.90
C SER A 13 -4.56 -6.68 10.00
N ASN A 14 -4.33 -7.19 8.78
CA ASN A 14 -5.43 -7.60 7.91
C ASN A 14 -6.25 -8.73 8.56
N TYR A 15 -5.57 -9.71 9.14
CA TYR A 15 -6.19 -10.82 9.83
C TYR A 15 -6.99 -10.38 11.06
N ASP A 16 -6.39 -9.55 11.93
CA ASP A 16 -7.03 -9.05 13.15
C ASP A 16 -8.26 -8.20 12.82
N ASN A 17 -8.18 -7.33 11.81
CA ASN A 17 -9.29 -6.48 11.38
C ASN A 17 -10.49 -7.28 10.83
N LYS A 18 -10.25 -8.50 10.37
CA LYS A 18 -11.28 -9.38 9.83
C LYS A 18 -11.86 -10.34 10.87
N HIS A 19 -11.04 -10.82 11.80
CA HIS A 19 -11.39 -11.95 12.68
C HIS A 19 -11.48 -11.59 14.16
N PHE A 20 -10.90 -10.46 14.57
CA PHE A 20 -10.85 -10.01 15.96
C PHE A 20 -11.33 -8.58 16.10
N ARG A 21 -10.54 -7.77 16.79
CA ARG A 21 -10.83 -6.36 17.03
C ARG A 21 -10.12 -5.48 16.02
N SER A 22 -10.88 -4.65 15.32
CA SER A 22 -10.38 -3.80 14.25
C SER A 22 -9.63 -2.57 14.78
N TYR A 23 -8.44 -2.32 14.26
CA TYR A 23 -7.62 -1.16 14.56
C TYR A 23 -7.06 -0.48 13.32
N PHE A 24 -6.55 0.74 13.48
CA PHE A 24 -5.90 1.50 12.42
C PHE A 24 -4.43 1.12 12.32
N CYS A 25 -4.05 0.45 11.25
CA CYS A 25 -2.66 -0.01 11.06
C CYS A 25 -1.74 1.10 10.55
N GLY A 26 -2.12 1.79 9.47
CA GLY A 26 -1.26 2.80 8.84
C GLY A 26 0.15 2.30 8.56
N GLN A 27 1.14 2.98 9.11
CA GLN A 27 2.57 2.66 8.96
C GLN A 27 3.13 1.77 10.09
N LEU A 28 2.29 1.23 10.99
CA LEU A 28 2.76 0.27 11.98
C LEU A 28 3.44 -0.91 11.31
N ASP A 29 4.55 -1.34 11.91
CA ASP A 29 5.38 -2.40 11.37
C ASP A 29 4.89 -3.77 11.86
N VAL A 30 4.01 -4.37 11.08
CA VAL A 30 3.38 -5.66 11.38
C VAL A 30 3.80 -6.74 10.37
N PRO A 31 4.02 -8.00 10.82
CA PRO A 31 4.45 -9.09 9.95
C PRO A 31 3.28 -9.65 9.09
N LEU A 32 3.65 -10.47 8.11
CA LEU A 32 2.71 -11.34 7.40
C LEU A 32 2.15 -12.42 8.32
N THR A 33 0.97 -12.93 7.98
CA THR A 33 0.47 -14.21 8.48
C THR A 33 1.06 -15.37 7.66
N GLU A 34 0.89 -16.61 8.14
CA GLU A 34 1.24 -17.81 7.34
C GLU A 34 0.50 -17.83 5.99
N THR A 35 -0.77 -17.43 5.97
CA THR A 35 -1.55 -17.28 4.74
C THR A 35 -0.95 -16.24 3.80
N GLY A 36 -0.53 -15.10 4.36
CA GLY A 36 0.12 -14.04 3.59
C GLY A 36 1.45 -14.48 3.00
N THR A 37 2.26 -15.21 3.77
CA THR A 37 3.52 -15.80 3.33
C THR A 37 3.28 -16.79 2.19
N LYS A 38 2.34 -17.72 2.35
CA LYS A 38 2.01 -18.69 1.31
C LYS A 38 1.53 -18.03 0.02
N SER A 39 0.68 -16.99 0.13
CA SER A 39 0.22 -16.25 -1.05
C SER A 39 1.36 -15.54 -1.79
N ALA A 40 2.40 -15.11 -1.08
CA ALA A 40 3.61 -14.54 -1.68
C ALA A 40 4.47 -15.64 -2.35
N ASP A 41 4.62 -16.82 -1.71
CA ASP A 41 5.30 -17.98 -2.32
C ASP A 41 4.63 -18.40 -3.63
N ASP A 42 3.30 -18.43 -3.68
CA ASP A 42 2.52 -18.79 -4.87
C ASP A 42 2.78 -17.80 -6.04
N LEU A 43 3.13 -16.55 -5.77
CA LEU A 43 3.53 -15.58 -6.81
C LEU A 43 4.95 -15.77 -7.34
N CYS A 44 5.81 -16.51 -6.64
CA CYS A 44 7.18 -16.76 -7.09
C CYS A 44 7.20 -17.41 -8.49
N ASP A 45 6.39 -18.43 -8.70
CA ASP A 45 6.33 -19.13 -9.99
C ASP A 45 5.77 -18.24 -11.10
N TYR A 46 4.80 -17.39 -10.78
CA TYR A 46 4.28 -16.41 -11.73
C TYR A 46 5.36 -15.44 -12.23
N PHE A 47 6.20 -14.92 -11.32
CA PHE A 47 7.25 -13.95 -11.69
C PHE A 47 8.52 -14.60 -12.26
N LYS A 48 8.81 -15.87 -11.97
CA LYS A 48 9.94 -16.60 -12.61
C LYS A 48 9.82 -16.66 -14.14
N GLU A 49 8.58 -16.67 -14.66
CA GLU A 49 8.33 -16.69 -16.10
C GLU A 49 8.39 -15.31 -16.75
N LYS A 50 8.57 -14.24 -15.95
CA LYS A 50 8.64 -12.84 -16.40
C LYS A 50 10.10 -12.36 -16.46
N GLN A 51 10.36 -11.42 -17.34
CA GLN A 51 11.70 -10.81 -17.45
C GLN A 51 11.80 -9.56 -16.55
N ILE A 52 11.52 -9.72 -15.26
CA ILE A 52 11.60 -8.61 -14.31
C ILE A 52 13.05 -8.18 -14.15
N LYS A 53 13.32 -6.89 -14.32
CA LYS A 53 14.65 -6.30 -14.22
C LYS A 53 14.90 -5.59 -12.90
N HIS A 54 13.85 -5.05 -12.28
CA HIS A 54 13.98 -4.36 -11.01
C HIS A 54 12.72 -4.48 -10.16
N VAL A 55 12.87 -4.54 -8.85
CA VAL A 55 11.78 -4.55 -7.88
C VAL A 55 11.90 -3.35 -6.93
N TYR A 56 10.88 -2.51 -6.88
CA TYR A 56 10.78 -1.45 -5.89
C TYR A 56 9.90 -1.90 -4.73
N VAL A 57 10.35 -1.69 -3.50
CA VAL A 57 9.71 -2.25 -2.31
C VAL A 57 9.57 -1.18 -1.23
N SER A 58 8.41 -1.08 -0.60
CA SER A 58 8.26 -0.31 0.63
C SER A 58 9.14 -0.90 1.74
N ASP A 59 9.64 -0.04 2.62
CA ASP A 59 10.51 -0.44 3.74
C ASP A 59 9.77 -1.02 4.96
N LEU A 60 8.41 -1.12 4.92
CA LEU A 60 7.65 -1.75 5.99
C LEU A 60 7.77 -3.28 5.94
N LEU A 61 7.85 -3.92 7.12
CA LEU A 61 8.13 -5.34 7.30
C LEU A 61 7.27 -6.25 6.40
N ARG A 62 5.95 -6.03 6.36
CA ARG A 62 5.03 -6.86 5.55
C ARG A 62 5.32 -6.82 4.04
N THR A 63 5.85 -5.71 3.52
CA THR A 63 6.26 -5.62 2.11
C THR A 63 7.62 -6.23 1.86
N GLN A 64 8.56 -6.10 2.80
CA GLN A 64 9.86 -6.77 2.74
C GLN A 64 9.69 -8.28 2.76
N GLN A 65 8.91 -8.82 3.69
CA GLN A 65 8.61 -10.25 3.74
C GLN A 65 7.91 -10.72 2.45
N THR A 66 6.96 -9.95 1.91
CA THR A 66 6.31 -10.28 0.63
C THR A 66 7.33 -10.35 -0.50
N PHE A 67 8.23 -9.39 -0.59
CA PHE A 67 9.30 -9.36 -1.60
C PHE A 67 10.22 -10.58 -1.48
N GLU A 68 10.70 -10.91 -0.28
CA GLU A 68 11.59 -12.04 -0.02
C GLU A 68 10.98 -13.38 -0.45
N HIS A 69 9.66 -13.54 -0.26
CA HIS A 69 8.93 -14.75 -0.67
C HIS A 69 8.64 -14.81 -2.17
N ILE A 70 8.32 -13.67 -2.81
CA ILE A 70 8.11 -13.63 -4.27
C ILE A 70 9.43 -13.85 -5.02
N PHE A 71 10.53 -13.27 -4.51
CA PHE A 71 11.84 -13.30 -5.17
C PHE A 71 12.92 -13.90 -4.25
N PRO A 72 12.86 -15.22 -3.96
CA PRO A 72 13.86 -15.90 -3.13
C PRO A 72 15.19 -16.14 -3.86
N TYR A 73 15.49 -15.35 -4.89
CA TYR A 73 16.70 -15.38 -5.72
C TYR A 73 17.22 -13.96 -5.93
N ASP A 74 18.45 -13.85 -6.40
CA ASP A 74 19.09 -12.56 -6.62
C ASP A 74 18.39 -11.78 -7.74
N ILE A 75 17.89 -10.60 -7.39
CA ILE A 75 17.23 -9.65 -8.30
C ILE A 75 17.53 -8.22 -7.86
N ALA A 76 17.77 -7.34 -8.84
CA ALA A 76 17.97 -5.92 -8.54
C ALA A 76 16.72 -5.32 -7.85
N SER A 77 16.93 -4.69 -6.69
CA SER A 77 15.84 -4.12 -5.93
C SER A 77 16.22 -2.80 -5.25
N THR A 78 15.21 -1.97 -5.01
CA THR A 78 15.33 -0.71 -4.26
C THR A 78 14.25 -0.63 -3.19
N THR A 79 14.67 -0.58 -1.93
CA THR A 79 13.77 -0.31 -0.80
C THR A 79 13.63 1.19 -0.56
N THR A 80 12.40 1.68 -0.42
CA THR A 80 12.15 3.11 -0.25
C THR A 80 10.96 3.43 0.65
N PRO A 81 11.07 4.44 1.55
CA PRO A 81 9.95 4.92 2.36
C PRO A 81 8.89 5.67 1.54
N LEU A 82 9.18 6.06 0.30
CA LEU A 82 8.20 6.69 -0.59
C LEU A 82 7.02 5.77 -0.94
N LEU A 83 7.20 4.46 -0.77
CA LEU A 83 6.16 3.45 -0.99
C LEU A 83 5.45 2.99 0.29
N ARG A 84 5.70 3.61 1.47
CA ARG A 84 4.97 3.29 2.71
C ARG A 84 3.48 3.49 2.56
N GLU A 85 2.69 2.71 3.31
CA GLU A 85 1.24 2.92 3.41
C GLU A 85 0.92 4.36 3.89
N ARG A 86 -0.29 4.81 3.62
CA ARG A 86 -0.77 6.10 4.12
C ARG A 86 -0.67 6.15 5.65
N SER A 87 -0.01 7.16 6.17
CA SER A 87 -0.01 7.42 7.61
C SER A 87 -1.41 7.84 8.07
N LEU A 88 -1.88 7.23 9.16
CA LEU A 88 -3.15 7.56 9.81
C LEU A 88 -2.95 8.43 11.06
N GLY A 89 -1.72 8.92 11.28
CA GLY A 89 -1.39 9.90 12.31
C GLY A 89 -1.84 9.45 13.69
N VAL A 90 -2.61 10.28 14.36
CA VAL A 90 -3.09 10.05 15.75
C VAL A 90 -3.92 8.79 15.94
N PHE A 91 -4.32 8.12 14.87
CA PHE A 91 -5.12 6.89 14.95
C PHE A 91 -4.29 5.61 14.83
N GLU A 92 -3.01 5.68 14.45
CA GLU A 92 -2.21 4.47 14.31
C GLU A 92 -2.10 3.69 15.62
N GLY A 93 -2.48 2.42 15.58
CA GLY A 93 -2.51 1.53 16.74
C GLY A 93 -3.81 1.57 17.54
N GLU A 94 -4.65 2.57 17.33
CA GLU A 94 -5.89 2.74 18.06
C GLU A 94 -7.01 1.82 17.56
N TYR A 95 -7.81 1.29 18.47
CA TYR A 95 -8.99 0.47 18.11
C TYR A 95 -10.13 1.35 17.60
N LYS A 96 -10.76 0.92 16.50
CA LYS A 96 -11.79 1.71 15.81
C LYS A 96 -13.03 1.95 16.66
N ASP A 97 -13.43 0.98 17.48
CA ASP A 97 -14.56 1.07 18.40
C ASP A 97 -14.28 2.05 19.56
N GLU A 98 -13.05 2.12 20.07
CA GLU A 98 -12.66 3.08 21.11
C GLU A 98 -12.64 4.52 20.58
N ILE A 99 -12.07 4.72 19.38
CA ILE A 99 -11.99 6.05 18.76
C ILE A 99 -13.39 6.60 18.47
N SER A 100 -14.29 5.78 17.91
CA SER A 100 -15.65 6.22 17.57
C SER A 100 -16.48 6.60 18.79
N ALA A 101 -16.17 6.03 19.96
CA ALA A 101 -16.82 6.34 21.23
C ALA A 101 -16.16 7.49 22.01
N ASN A 102 -14.99 7.96 21.59
CA ASN A 102 -14.21 8.96 22.31
C ASN A 102 -14.52 10.38 21.84
N PRO A 103 -15.06 11.27 22.72
CA PRO A 103 -15.40 12.65 22.36
C PRO A 103 -14.22 13.46 21.76
N LYS A 104 -12.98 13.13 22.12
CA LYS A 104 -11.76 13.75 21.57
C LYS A 104 -11.70 13.67 20.04
N TYR A 105 -12.28 12.61 19.46
CA TYR A 105 -12.21 12.33 18.03
C TYR A 105 -13.54 12.59 17.30
N GLU A 106 -14.55 13.18 17.97
CA GLU A 106 -15.88 13.41 17.43
C GLU A 106 -15.88 14.13 16.08
N LYS A 107 -14.96 15.09 15.87
CA LYS A 107 -14.82 15.83 14.61
C LYS A 107 -14.58 14.92 13.40
N TYR A 108 -13.89 13.79 13.55
CA TYR A 108 -13.59 12.88 12.45
C TYR A 108 -14.80 12.03 12.01
N PHE A 109 -15.87 12.06 12.77
CA PHE A 109 -17.08 11.28 12.49
C PHE A 109 -18.29 12.16 12.20
N ASN A 110 -18.31 13.38 12.73
CA ASN A 110 -19.47 14.27 12.68
C ASN A 110 -19.21 15.57 11.89
N ASP A 111 -17.97 16.07 11.84
CA ASP A 111 -17.62 17.27 11.07
C ASP A 111 -17.51 16.95 9.58
N PRO A 112 -18.26 17.67 8.69
CA PRO A 112 -18.18 17.50 7.24
C PRO A 112 -16.76 17.62 6.65
N ASN A 113 -15.86 18.35 7.32
CA ASN A 113 -14.48 18.52 6.86
C ASN A 113 -13.60 17.31 7.17
N PHE A 114 -14.01 16.41 8.05
CA PHE A 114 -13.20 15.30 8.52
C PHE A 114 -13.89 13.94 8.44
N LYS A 115 -15.23 13.87 8.44
CA LYS A 115 -15.98 12.59 8.53
C LYS A 115 -15.59 11.54 7.49
N ASP A 116 -15.12 11.98 6.34
CA ASP A 116 -14.75 11.09 5.24
C ASP A 116 -13.22 10.91 5.10
N PHE A 117 -12.43 11.24 6.14
CA PHE A 117 -10.96 11.18 6.07
C PHE A 117 -10.40 9.84 5.56
N ARG A 118 -11.17 8.77 5.65
CA ARG A 118 -10.78 7.43 5.16
C ARG A 118 -11.05 7.25 3.66
N HIS A 119 -12.07 7.91 3.11
CA HIS A 119 -12.58 7.75 1.75
C HIS A 119 -12.54 9.05 0.93
N SER A 120 -11.95 10.11 1.47
CA SER A 120 -11.73 11.37 0.76
C SER A 120 -10.30 11.48 0.28
N PHE A 121 -10.11 12.04 -0.90
CA PHE A 121 -8.76 12.28 -1.43
C PHE A 121 -8.02 13.39 -0.68
N SER A 122 -8.73 14.37 -0.13
CA SER A 122 -8.13 15.56 0.53
C SER A 122 -8.17 15.53 2.06
N GLN A 123 -9.11 14.80 2.67
CA GLN A 123 -9.25 14.77 4.13
C GLN A 123 -8.25 13.84 4.79
N LYS A 124 -7.77 14.21 5.98
CA LYS A 124 -6.81 13.41 6.74
C LYS A 124 -6.98 13.52 8.25
N ALA A 125 -6.48 12.53 8.98
CA ALA A 125 -6.30 12.60 10.42
C ALA A 125 -5.18 13.58 10.77
N SER A 126 -5.18 14.14 11.98
CA SER A 126 -4.07 14.94 12.50
C SER A 126 -2.77 14.13 12.45
N GLU A 127 -1.67 14.74 12.03
CA GLU A 127 -0.35 14.12 11.88
C GLU A 127 -0.30 12.96 10.87
N GLY A 128 -1.38 12.74 10.12
CA GLY A 128 -1.48 11.73 9.09
C GLY A 128 -1.40 12.30 7.68
N GLU A 129 -1.55 11.41 6.70
CA GLU A 129 -1.59 11.71 5.27
C GLU A 129 -3.01 11.63 4.72
N SER A 130 -3.33 12.51 3.76
CA SER A 130 -4.44 12.34 2.82
C SER A 130 -4.01 11.42 1.66
N TYR A 131 -4.94 11.04 0.79
CA TYR A 131 -4.59 10.41 -0.48
C TYR A 131 -3.76 11.36 -1.37
N GLU A 132 -4.04 12.68 -1.32
CA GLU A 132 -3.27 13.68 -2.06
C GLU A 132 -1.81 13.70 -1.60
N ASP A 133 -1.54 13.65 -0.29
CA ASP A 133 -0.17 13.59 0.24
C ASP A 133 0.56 12.31 -0.25
N VAL A 134 -0.13 11.15 -0.25
CA VAL A 134 0.41 9.91 -0.79
C VAL A 134 0.64 10.00 -2.30
N TYR A 135 -0.30 10.59 -3.04
CA TYR A 135 -0.19 10.78 -4.48
C TYR A 135 1.04 11.60 -4.84
N GLN A 136 1.30 12.70 -4.14
CA GLN A 136 2.48 13.55 -4.38
C GLN A 136 3.80 12.80 -4.16
N ARG A 137 3.91 11.97 -3.11
CA ARG A 137 5.15 11.17 -2.93
C ARG A 137 5.27 10.01 -3.91
N VAL A 138 4.17 9.46 -4.38
CA VAL A 138 4.15 8.44 -5.45
C VAL A 138 4.57 9.07 -6.79
N GLU A 139 4.07 10.25 -7.12
CA GLU A 139 4.50 11.01 -8.30
C GLU A 139 5.99 11.34 -8.23
N HIS A 140 6.48 11.81 -7.08
CA HIS A 140 7.90 12.03 -6.86
C HIS A 140 8.72 10.74 -7.04
N PHE A 141 8.25 9.60 -6.50
CA PHE A 141 8.88 8.30 -6.67
C PHE A 141 8.97 7.90 -8.16
N MET A 142 7.89 8.01 -8.91
CA MET A 142 7.87 7.65 -10.33
C MET A 142 8.78 8.54 -11.17
N ASN A 143 8.85 9.83 -10.85
CA ASN A 143 9.61 10.80 -11.65
C ASN A 143 11.11 10.85 -11.32
N HIS A 144 11.53 10.41 -10.11
CA HIS A 144 12.91 10.61 -9.64
C HIS A 144 13.62 9.35 -9.15
N VAL A 145 12.88 8.30 -8.79
CA VAL A 145 13.46 7.05 -8.26
C VAL A 145 13.39 5.94 -9.29
N VAL A 146 12.32 5.87 -10.07
CA VAL A 146 12.23 4.94 -11.21
C VAL A 146 13.13 5.47 -12.32
N ASN A 147 14.30 4.88 -12.47
CA ASN A 147 15.32 5.32 -13.42
C ASN A 147 14.85 5.25 -14.87
N GLU A 148 15.33 6.21 -15.70
CA GLU A 148 15.06 6.20 -17.14
C GLU A 148 15.49 4.89 -17.82
N ASP A 149 16.54 4.25 -17.33
CA ASP A 149 17.01 2.95 -17.84
C ASP A 149 16.02 1.81 -17.52
N THR A 150 15.32 1.87 -16.39
CA THR A 150 14.26 0.89 -16.01
C THR A 150 12.92 1.18 -16.67
N GLN A 151 12.71 2.37 -17.23
CA GLN A 151 11.47 2.71 -17.95
C GLN A 151 11.24 1.91 -19.23
N LYS A 152 12.23 1.13 -19.69
CA LYS A 152 12.09 0.23 -20.86
C LYS A 152 11.91 -1.23 -20.45
N ASP A 153 12.13 -1.55 -19.19
CA ASP A 153 12.12 -2.89 -18.64
C ASP A 153 10.83 -3.18 -17.86
N ASP A 154 10.52 -4.45 -17.68
CA ASP A 154 9.45 -4.88 -16.81
C ASP A 154 9.89 -4.76 -15.35
N ILE A 155 9.09 -4.09 -14.53
CA ILE A 155 9.36 -3.84 -13.12
C ILE A 155 8.20 -4.29 -12.23
N VAL A 156 8.51 -4.58 -10.96
CA VAL A 156 7.52 -4.86 -9.91
C VAL A 156 7.59 -3.78 -8.83
N ILE A 157 6.44 -3.31 -8.36
CA ILE A 157 6.31 -2.43 -7.21
C ILE A 157 5.53 -3.16 -6.13
N VAL A 158 6.21 -3.53 -5.03
CA VAL A 158 5.59 -4.18 -3.87
C VAL A 158 5.26 -3.12 -2.83
N ALA A 159 3.99 -2.86 -2.62
CA ALA A 159 3.53 -1.75 -1.80
C ALA A 159 2.22 -2.07 -1.03
N HIS A 160 1.42 -1.06 -0.79
CA HIS A 160 0.24 -1.09 0.06
C HIS A 160 -0.99 -0.61 -0.70
N GLN A 161 -2.17 -0.76 -0.08
CA GLN A 161 -3.45 -0.48 -0.72
C GLN A 161 -3.56 0.96 -1.23
N VAL A 162 -3.29 1.97 -0.39
CA VAL A 162 -3.45 3.38 -0.79
C VAL A 162 -2.37 3.78 -1.80
N VAL A 163 -1.15 3.29 -1.65
CA VAL A 163 -0.07 3.52 -2.63
C VAL A 163 -0.43 2.99 -4.01
N ILE A 164 -0.95 1.76 -4.09
CA ILE A 164 -1.38 1.17 -5.37
C ILE A 164 -2.55 1.95 -5.98
N ARG A 165 -3.51 2.37 -5.17
CA ARG A 165 -4.60 3.26 -5.62
C ARG A 165 -4.07 4.56 -6.23
N CYS A 166 -3.09 5.19 -5.58
CA CYS A 166 -2.45 6.41 -6.07
C CYS A 166 -1.62 6.15 -7.34
N LEU A 167 -0.92 5.01 -7.45
CA LEU A 167 -0.23 4.61 -8.68
C LEU A 167 -1.22 4.42 -9.84
N MET A 168 -2.37 3.80 -9.59
CA MET A 168 -3.41 3.64 -10.61
C MET A 168 -4.00 4.99 -11.06
N VAL A 169 -4.12 5.98 -10.17
CA VAL A 169 -4.49 7.35 -10.54
C VAL A 169 -3.38 7.99 -11.38
N TYR A 170 -2.11 7.84 -10.97
CA TYR A 170 -0.96 8.38 -11.70
C TYR A 170 -0.90 7.88 -13.15
N PHE A 171 -1.20 6.60 -13.38
CA PHE A 171 -1.25 6.00 -14.72
C PHE A 171 -2.58 6.20 -15.45
N ASN A 172 -3.51 7.00 -14.92
CA ASN A 172 -4.84 7.24 -15.48
C ASN A 172 -5.71 5.97 -15.66
N ASN A 173 -5.48 4.93 -14.87
CA ASN A 173 -6.31 3.71 -14.90
C ASN A 173 -7.62 3.87 -14.14
N VAL A 174 -7.66 4.76 -13.15
CA VAL A 174 -8.85 5.10 -12.37
C VAL A 174 -8.86 6.58 -12.02
N SER A 175 -10.05 7.16 -11.81
CA SER A 175 -10.19 8.53 -11.28
C SER A 175 -9.85 8.58 -9.78
N ARG A 176 -9.67 9.79 -9.25
CA ARG A 176 -9.46 10.01 -7.81
C ARG A 176 -10.66 9.55 -6.97
N GLU A 177 -11.86 9.75 -7.48
CA GLU A 177 -13.12 9.36 -6.85
C GLU A 177 -13.27 7.82 -6.79
N GLU A 178 -12.91 7.13 -7.86
CA GLU A 178 -12.93 5.67 -7.91
C GLU A 178 -11.84 5.04 -7.04
N ALA A 179 -10.67 5.67 -6.99
CA ALA A 179 -9.51 5.13 -6.28
C ALA A 179 -9.75 4.92 -4.78
N VAL A 180 -10.49 5.82 -4.11
CA VAL A 180 -10.69 5.75 -2.65
C VAL A 180 -11.48 4.51 -2.20
N ASP A 181 -12.28 3.92 -3.10
CA ASP A 181 -13.08 2.73 -2.83
C ASP A 181 -12.60 1.48 -3.58
N LEU A 182 -11.57 1.63 -4.43
CA LEU A 182 -11.03 0.52 -5.20
C LEU A 182 -10.51 -0.59 -4.28
N LYS A 183 -11.02 -1.80 -4.45
CA LYS A 183 -10.50 -2.97 -3.74
C LYS A 183 -9.17 -3.40 -4.34
N VAL A 184 -8.11 -3.40 -3.54
CA VAL A 184 -6.80 -3.94 -3.91
C VAL A 184 -6.53 -5.20 -3.10
N GLU A 185 -6.51 -6.35 -3.77
CA GLU A 185 -6.33 -7.66 -3.13
C GLU A 185 -4.86 -7.91 -2.78
N ASN A 186 -4.62 -8.64 -1.68
CA ASN A 186 -3.27 -9.04 -1.28
C ASN A 186 -2.67 -10.02 -2.31
N CYS A 187 -1.38 -9.91 -2.59
CA CYS A 187 -0.64 -10.80 -3.51
C CYS A 187 -1.32 -11.02 -4.88
N LYS A 188 -2.01 -10.00 -5.40
CA LYS A 188 -2.57 -10.02 -6.75
C LYS A 188 -1.87 -9.00 -7.60
N PRO A 189 -1.21 -9.38 -8.70
CA PRO A 189 -0.59 -8.44 -9.61
C PRO A 189 -1.64 -7.62 -10.37
N TYR A 190 -1.47 -6.29 -10.36
CA TYR A 190 -2.19 -5.35 -11.22
C TYR A 190 -1.20 -4.88 -12.28
N ILE A 191 -1.58 -5.03 -13.55
CA ILE A 191 -0.68 -4.82 -14.69
C ILE A 191 -0.97 -3.46 -15.32
N ILE A 192 0.09 -2.67 -15.49
CA ILE A 192 0.09 -1.38 -16.18
C ILE A 192 0.98 -1.56 -17.42
N GLU A 193 0.43 -1.32 -18.60
CA GLU A 193 1.10 -1.40 -19.89
C GLU A 193 1.36 -0.01 -20.50
#